data_cb3221730bb99560e567371254287366
#
_entry.id   cb3221730bb99560e567371254287366
#
_cell.length_a   1.000
_cell.length_b   1.000
_cell.length_c   1.000
_cell.angle_alpha   90.00
_cell.angle_beta   90.00
_cell.angle_gamma   90.00
#
_symmetry.space_group_name_H-M   'P 1'
#
loop_
_entity.id
_entity.type
_entity.pdbx_description
1 polymer ?
#
loop_
_entity_poly.entity_id
_entity_poly.type
_entity_poly.pdbx_seq_one_letter_code
_entity_poly.pdbx_strand_id
1 'polypeptide(L)'
;MKIGRNATRIVEAKHRLPGYAGRADGLGIVTTGPSSKRGFTLIEVIVAFAVLALALTLLLGTLSGAARQVRWADDAGRAALHAQSLLDQTGVGEALQPGQREGEFEDGRYRWSLQVEPWRDQAAQDAALIDPGASRLMRLTLAVQWGDGGPRQQLQLQSLRLVAPDPREALSLP
;
A
#
# COMPACT_ATOMS: atom_id res chain seq x y z
N MET A 1 22.77 26.23 -32.16
CA MET A 1 23.00 24.92 -32.78
C MET A 1 21.67 24.38 -33.31
N LYS A 2 21.60 24.21 -34.57
CA LYS A 2 20.58 24.04 -35.61
C LYS A 2 19.25 23.40 -35.25
N ILE A 3 18.20 24.16 -35.54
CA ILE A 3 16.78 23.81 -35.63
C ILE A 3 16.52 23.18 -37.01
N GLY A 4 15.98 21.97 -37.06
CA GLY A 4 15.51 21.32 -38.30
C GLY A 4 14.00 21.43 -38.43
N ARG A 5 13.53 22.28 -39.30
CA ARG A 5 12.13 22.34 -39.78
C ARG A 5 11.98 21.37 -40.94
N ASN A 6 11.03 20.43 -40.86
CA ASN A 6 10.57 19.67 -42.02
C ASN A 6 9.20 20.18 -42.45
N ALA A 7 9.21 20.82 -43.62
CA ALA A 7 8.05 21.27 -44.34
C ALA A 7 7.47 20.12 -45.18
N THR A 8 6.18 19.79 -44.98
CA THR A 8 5.43 18.84 -45.79
C THR A 8 4.94 19.57 -47.04
N ARG A 9 5.37 19.08 -48.16
CA ARG A 9 5.04 19.56 -49.51
C ARG A 9 3.71 18.95 -49.94
N ILE A 10 2.70 19.79 -50.17
CA ILE A 10 1.44 19.42 -50.80
C ILE A 10 1.67 19.39 -52.31
N VAL A 11 1.47 18.24 -52.92
CA VAL A 11 1.49 18.08 -54.39
C VAL A 11 0.05 18.14 -54.88
N GLU A 12 -0.25 19.27 -55.53
CA GLU A 12 -1.51 19.51 -56.24
C GLU A 12 -1.43 18.87 -57.64
N ALA A 13 -2.16 17.79 -57.82
CA ALA A 13 -2.31 17.15 -59.16
C ALA A 13 -3.61 17.62 -59.80
N LYS A 14 -3.43 18.57 -60.71
CA LYS A 14 -4.49 19.08 -61.59
C LYS A 14 -4.68 18.12 -62.78
N HIS A 15 -5.68 17.28 -62.74
CA HIS A 15 -6.05 16.45 -63.90
C HIS A 15 -7.28 17.01 -64.61
N ARG A 16 -7.04 17.46 -65.84
CA ARG A 16 -8.07 17.90 -66.81
C ARG A 16 -8.86 16.69 -67.31
N LEU A 17 -10.18 16.82 -67.27
CA LEU A 17 -11.09 15.88 -67.92
C LEU A 17 -11.41 16.35 -69.38
N PRO A 18 -11.46 15.46 -70.35
CA PRO A 18 -12.17 15.72 -71.60
C PRO A 18 -13.64 15.29 -71.45
N GLY A 19 -14.48 16.12 -71.99
CA GLY A 19 -15.93 15.97 -71.92
C GLY A 19 -16.48 14.71 -72.62
N TYR A 20 -17.59 14.25 -72.03
CA TYR A 20 -18.52 13.37 -72.73
C TYR A 20 -19.94 13.84 -72.47
N ALA A 21 -20.60 14.17 -73.60
CA ALA A 21 -21.98 14.61 -73.64
C ALA A 21 -22.96 13.44 -73.55
N GLY A 22 -24.04 13.65 -72.82
CA GLY A 22 -25.33 13.06 -73.12
C GLY A 22 -25.64 11.74 -72.38
N ARG A 23 -26.53 11.79 -71.42
CA ARG A 23 -27.87 11.16 -71.55
C ARG A 23 -28.61 11.39 -70.22
N ALA A 24 -29.68 12.15 -70.35
CA ALA A 24 -30.74 12.16 -69.36
C ALA A 24 -31.46 10.81 -69.41
N ASP A 25 -31.60 10.16 -68.27
CA ASP A 25 -32.69 9.29 -67.90
C ASP A 25 -32.45 8.68 -66.54
N GLY A 26 -33.39 8.88 -65.68
CA GLY A 26 -33.47 8.13 -64.43
C GLY A 26 -33.38 8.99 -63.12
N LEU A 27 -34.48 9.71 -62.82
CA LEU A 27 -34.77 10.12 -61.45
C LEU A 27 -34.81 8.83 -60.58
N GLY A 28 -33.67 8.44 -60.06
CA GLY A 28 -33.63 7.48 -59.02
C GLY A 28 -34.16 8.16 -57.74
N ILE A 29 -35.44 7.98 -57.47
CA ILE A 29 -36.02 8.30 -56.17
C ILE A 29 -35.30 7.42 -55.14
N VAL A 30 -34.35 8.00 -54.45
CA VAL A 30 -33.81 7.37 -53.24
C VAL A 30 -34.95 7.37 -52.21
N THR A 31 -35.72 6.30 -52.22
CA THR A 31 -36.65 6.00 -51.15
C THR A 31 -35.81 5.70 -49.90
N THR A 32 -35.57 6.73 -49.10
CA THR A 32 -35.16 6.53 -47.74
C THR A 32 -36.28 5.75 -47.06
N GLY A 33 -36.09 4.43 -46.96
CA GLY A 33 -37.00 3.57 -46.23
C GLY A 33 -37.21 4.13 -44.83
N PRO A 34 -38.41 4.04 -44.26
CA PRO A 34 -38.66 4.52 -42.91
C PRO A 34 -37.70 3.78 -41.98
N SER A 35 -36.80 4.52 -41.35
CA SER A 35 -36.00 4.02 -40.23
C SER A 35 -36.99 3.54 -39.17
N SER A 36 -37.16 2.23 -39.08
CA SER A 36 -37.97 1.56 -38.08
C SER A 36 -37.46 2.02 -36.69
N LYS A 37 -38.13 2.99 -36.10
CA LYS A 37 -37.93 3.36 -34.69
C LYS A 37 -38.39 2.18 -33.88
N ARG A 38 -37.48 1.29 -33.52
CA ARG A 38 -37.72 0.20 -32.58
C ARG A 38 -37.94 0.86 -31.22
N GLY A 39 -39.18 0.89 -30.76
CA GLY A 39 -39.49 1.25 -29.38
C GLY A 39 -38.98 0.16 -28.46
N PHE A 40 -38.48 0.55 -27.30
CA PHE A 40 -38.10 -0.39 -26.28
C PHE A 40 -39.32 -1.15 -25.76
N THR A 41 -39.20 -2.43 -25.55
CA THR A 41 -40.25 -3.23 -24.92
C THR A 41 -40.27 -2.99 -23.42
N LEU A 42 -41.44 -3.08 -22.79
CA LEU A 42 -41.58 -2.91 -21.32
C LEU A 42 -40.64 -3.87 -20.55
N ILE A 43 -40.50 -5.11 -21.07
CA ILE A 43 -39.60 -6.11 -20.45
C ILE A 43 -38.13 -5.71 -20.53
N GLU A 44 -37.70 -5.10 -21.61
CA GLU A 44 -36.33 -4.62 -21.81
C GLU A 44 -35.98 -3.52 -20.79
N VAL A 45 -36.91 -2.60 -20.54
CA VAL A 45 -36.74 -1.56 -19.52
C VAL A 45 -36.64 -2.17 -18.12
N ILE A 46 -37.48 -3.15 -17.78
CA ILE A 46 -37.44 -3.83 -16.50
C ILE A 46 -36.12 -4.58 -16.33
N VAL A 47 -35.65 -5.29 -17.34
CA VAL A 47 -34.37 -6.00 -17.31
C VAL A 47 -33.20 -5.01 -17.18
N ALA A 48 -33.23 -3.91 -17.91
CA ALA A 48 -32.21 -2.86 -17.80
C ALA A 48 -32.12 -2.29 -16.39
N PHE A 49 -33.27 -1.99 -15.75
CA PHE A 49 -33.29 -1.53 -14.37
C PHE A 49 -32.79 -2.60 -13.38
N ALA A 50 -33.15 -3.86 -13.57
CA ALA A 50 -32.66 -4.95 -12.74
C ALA A 50 -31.13 -5.09 -12.80
N VAL A 51 -30.56 -5.04 -14.01
CA VAL A 51 -29.10 -5.08 -14.21
C VAL A 51 -28.42 -3.86 -13.61
N LEU A 52 -29.00 -2.67 -13.79
CA LEU A 52 -28.49 -1.44 -13.20
C LEU A 52 -28.49 -1.52 -11.66
N ALA A 53 -29.59 -1.95 -11.06
CA ALA A 53 -29.71 -2.10 -9.61
C ALA A 53 -28.68 -3.11 -9.07
N LEU A 54 -28.47 -4.23 -9.75
CA LEU A 54 -27.45 -5.22 -9.40
C LEU A 54 -26.05 -4.62 -9.48
N ALA A 55 -25.73 -3.90 -10.56
CA ALA A 55 -24.43 -3.26 -10.73
C ALA A 55 -24.15 -2.23 -9.64
N LEU A 56 -25.14 -1.39 -9.28
CA LEU A 56 -25.01 -0.42 -8.19
C LEU A 56 -24.81 -1.10 -6.82
N THR A 57 -25.52 -2.18 -6.56
CA THR A 57 -25.38 -2.95 -5.31
C THR A 57 -23.96 -3.51 -5.16
N LEU A 58 -23.41 -4.10 -6.23
CA LEU A 58 -22.04 -4.61 -6.26
C LEU A 58 -21.02 -3.48 -6.07
N LEU A 59 -21.21 -2.35 -6.74
CA LEU A 59 -20.33 -1.19 -6.64
C LEU A 59 -20.30 -0.63 -5.20
N LEU A 60 -21.45 -0.46 -4.57
CA LEU A 60 -21.54 0.01 -3.18
C LEU A 60 -20.89 -0.99 -2.20
N GLY A 61 -21.04 -2.29 -2.45
CA GLY A 61 -20.39 -3.35 -1.68
C GLY A 61 -18.86 -3.26 -1.73
N THR A 62 -18.29 -3.07 -2.91
CA THR A 62 -16.84 -2.93 -3.08
C THR A 62 -16.30 -1.66 -2.43
N LEU A 63 -17.02 -0.54 -2.53
CA LEU A 63 -16.62 0.73 -1.93
C LEU A 63 -16.59 0.65 -0.39
N SER A 64 -17.58 -0.01 0.22
CA SER A 64 -17.64 -0.23 1.67
C SER A 64 -16.47 -1.10 2.17
N GLY A 65 -16.03 -2.07 1.38
CA GLY A 65 -14.84 -2.89 1.65
C GLY A 65 -13.55 -2.07 1.61
N ALA A 66 -13.39 -1.24 0.60
CA ALA A 66 -12.23 -0.37 0.43
C ALA A 66 -12.09 0.63 1.60
N ALA A 67 -13.17 1.25 2.05
CA ALA A 67 -13.15 2.17 3.18
C ALA A 67 -12.69 1.52 4.49
N ARG A 68 -13.06 0.26 4.73
CA ARG A 68 -12.57 -0.50 5.90
C ARG A 68 -11.09 -0.81 5.79
N GLN A 69 -10.62 -1.17 4.60
CA GLN A 69 -9.21 -1.48 4.36
C GLN A 69 -8.31 -0.26 4.59
N VAL A 70 -8.76 0.93 4.18
CA VAL A 70 -8.04 2.18 4.43
C VAL A 70 -7.88 2.45 5.93
N ARG A 71 -8.94 2.27 6.72
CA ARG A 71 -8.86 2.45 8.19
C ARG A 71 -7.86 1.48 8.83
N TRP A 72 -7.87 0.21 8.44
CA TRP A 72 -6.91 -0.77 8.96
C TRP A 72 -5.47 -0.41 8.59
N ALA A 73 -5.25 0.09 7.36
CA ALA A 73 -3.94 0.53 6.93
C ALA A 73 -3.47 1.76 7.72
N ASP A 74 -4.36 2.72 8.02
CA ASP A 74 -4.06 3.89 8.84
C ASP A 74 -3.69 3.51 10.27
N ASP A 75 -4.49 2.65 10.92
CA ASP A 75 -4.22 2.17 12.27
C ASP A 75 -2.88 1.42 12.35
N ALA A 76 -2.60 0.54 11.39
CA ALA A 76 -1.33 -0.18 11.31
C ALA A 76 -0.14 0.75 11.05
N GLY A 77 -0.32 1.77 10.21
CA GLY A 77 0.70 2.79 9.94
C GLY A 77 1.05 3.59 11.19
N ARG A 78 0.06 4.03 11.96
CA ARG A 78 0.27 4.72 13.25
C ARG A 78 0.96 3.82 14.27
N ALA A 79 0.52 2.57 14.40
CA ALA A 79 1.18 1.59 15.26
C ALA A 79 2.67 1.43 14.92
N ALA A 80 3.00 1.38 13.62
CA ALA A 80 4.38 1.26 13.15
C ALA A 80 5.22 2.50 13.49
N LEU A 81 4.68 3.70 13.33
CA LEU A 81 5.37 4.94 13.68
C LEU A 81 5.67 5.03 15.19
N HIS A 82 4.67 4.72 16.02
CA HIS A 82 4.87 4.67 17.48
C HIS A 82 5.90 3.62 17.88
N ALA A 83 5.82 2.43 17.27
CA ALA A 83 6.74 1.34 17.54
C ALA A 83 8.19 1.70 17.16
N GLN A 84 8.42 2.30 16.00
CA GLN A 84 9.73 2.76 15.58
C GLN A 84 10.27 3.84 16.52
N SER A 85 9.45 4.84 16.84
CA SER A 85 9.85 5.90 17.77
C SER A 85 10.25 5.36 19.15
N LEU A 86 9.51 4.40 19.68
CA LEU A 86 9.84 3.76 20.96
C LEU A 86 11.16 2.97 20.88
N LEU A 87 11.33 2.19 19.81
CA LEU A 87 12.58 1.45 19.62
C LEU A 87 13.78 2.38 19.45
N ASP A 88 13.62 3.51 18.75
CA ASP A 88 14.70 4.47 18.53
C ASP A 88 15.11 5.17 19.85
N GLN A 89 14.18 5.41 20.74
CA GLN A 89 14.43 5.99 22.06
C GLN A 89 15.00 4.98 23.07
N THR A 90 14.73 3.68 22.85
CA THR A 90 15.16 2.63 23.77
C THR A 90 16.67 2.42 23.70
N GLY A 91 17.36 2.55 24.82
CA GLY A 91 18.83 2.44 24.91
C GLY A 91 19.57 3.72 24.54
N VAL A 92 18.89 4.86 24.38
CA VAL A 92 19.51 6.16 24.18
C VAL A 92 19.60 6.88 25.53
N GLY A 93 20.83 7.14 26.01
CA GLY A 93 21.06 7.82 27.27
C GLY A 93 20.88 6.97 28.53
N GLU A 94 20.33 5.78 28.44
CA GLU A 94 20.16 4.81 29.51
C GLU A 94 20.71 3.44 29.11
N ALA A 95 21.40 2.74 30.01
CA ALA A 95 21.89 1.40 29.74
C ALA A 95 20.73 0.43 29.50
N LEU A 96 20.79 -0.32 28.41
CA LEU A 96 19.78 -1.30 28.06
C LEU A 96 19.90 -2.51 29.01
N GLN A 97 18.88 -2.70 29.84
CA GLN A 97 18.82 -3.81 30.80
C GLN A 97 17.82 -4.86 30.34
N PRO A 98 18.09 -6.16 30.54
CA PRO A 98 17.12 -7.22 30.35
C PRO A 98 15.85 -6.98 31.17
N GLY A 99 14.69 -7.21 30.59
CA GLY A 99 13.42 -7.05 31.28
C GLY A 99 12.27 -6.84 30.34
N GLN A 100 11.09 -6.63 30.90
CA GLN A 100 9.86 -6.33 30.17
C GLN A 100 9.34 -4.96 30.62
N ARG A 101 8.90 -4.17 29.66
CA ARG A 101 8.24 -2.89 29.86
C ARG A 101 6.94 -2.87 29.07
N GLU A 102 5.93 -2.24 29.62
CA GLU A 102 4.61 -2.11 29.00
C GLU A 102 4.15 -0.67 29.10
N GLY A 103 3.24 -0.31 28.20
CA GLY A 103 2.66 1.01 28.20
C GLY A 103 1.63 1.17 27.09
N GLU A 104 1.23 2.40 26.87
CA GLU A 104 0.19 2.74 25.90
C GLU A 104 0.53 4.03 25.15
N PHE A 105 -0.04 4.17 23.96
CA PHE A 105 -0.02 5.37 23.15
C PHE A 105 -1.46 5.83 22.86
N GLU A 106 -1.62 7.10 22.57
CA GLU A 106 -2.90 7.71 22.20
C GLU A 106 -4.05 7.34 23.18
N ASP A 107 -3.83 7.63 24.48
CA ASP A 107 -4.84 7.42 25.53
C ASP A 107 -5.39 5.97 25.60
N GLY A 108 -4.50 4.98 25.44
CA GLY A 108 -4.84 3.56 25.52
C GLY A 108 -5.34 2.92 24.23
N ARG A 109 -5.36 3.68 23.12
CA ARG A 109 -5.73 3.12 21.82
C ARG A 109 -4.78 2.06 21.34
N TYR A 110 -3.46 2.23 21.60
CA TYR A 110 -2.40 1.27 21.28
C TYR A 110 -1.72 0.84 22.56
N ARG A 111 -1.76 -0.43 22.87
CA ARG A 111 -1.03 -1.03 24.00
C ARG A 111 0.22 -1.69 23.45
N TRP A 112 1.33 -1.51 24.15
CA TRP A 112 2.60 -2.10 23.73
C TRP A 112 3.27 -2.84 24.87
N SER A 113 4.01 -3.89 24.52
CA SER A 113 4.94 -4.58 25.40
C SER A 113 6.29 -4.70 24.72
N LEU A 114 7.35 -4.31 25.42
CA LEU A 114 8.74 -4.38 24.97
C LEU A 114 9.46 -5.40 25.85
N GLN A 115 9.99 -6.43 25.23
CA GLN A 115 10.86 -7.41 25.87
C GLN A 115 12.30 -7.17 25.41
N VAL A 116 13.21 -7.08 26.38
CA VAL A 116 14.65 -6.95 26.17
C VAL A 116 15.33 -8.16 26.76
N GLU A 117 16.06 -8.91 25.94
CA GLU A 117 16.76 -10.12 26.37
C GLU A 117 18.15 -10.21 25.74
N PRO A 118 19.15 -10.82 26.43
CA PRO A 118 20.43 -11.08 25.81
C PRO A 118 20.29 -12.00 24.61
N TRP A 119 20.82 -11.55 23.47
CA TRP A 119 20.92 -12.39 22.29
C TRP A 119 22.15 -13.30 22.40
N ARG A 120 21.95 -14.60 22.31
CA ARG A 120 23.03 -15.60 22.26
C ARG A 120 22.94 -16.33 20.92
N ASP A 121 24.01 -16.30 20.19
CA ASP A 121 24.13 -17.16 19.01
C ASP A 121 24.37 -18.60 19.49
N GLN A 122 23.49 -19.52 19.12
CA GLN A 122 23.62 -20.93 19.46
C GLN A 122 24.90 -21.55 18.87
N ALA A 123 25.36 -21.04 17.74
CA ALA A 123 26.60 -21.50 17.10
C ALA A 123 27.87 -21.00 17.83
N ALA A 124 27.78 -19.90 18.58
CA ALA A 124 28.90 -19.33 19.31
C ALA A 124 29.00 -19.83 20.76
N GLN A 125 28.05 -20.63 21.23
CA GLN A 125 28.04 -21.16 22.61
C GLN A 125 29.21 -22.09 22.91
N ASP A 126 29.75 -22.76 21.90
CA ASP A 126 30.87 -23.71 22.04
C ASP A 126 32.26 -23.04 22.03
N ALA A 127 32.34 -21.75 21.72
CA ALA A 127 33.62 -21.05 21.53
C ALA A 127 33.88 -19.88 22.46
N ALA A 128 32.96 -19.46 23.31
CA ALA A 128 33.12 -18.25 24.08
C ALA A 128 33.56 -18.50 25.51
N LEU A 129 34.84 -18.32 25.75
CA LEU A 129 35.28 -17.68 27.01
C LEU A 129 34.49 -16.38 27.16
N ILE A 130 33.52 -16.35 28.07
CA ILE A 130 32.70 -15.17 28.30
C ILE A 130 33.63 -14.08 28.83
N ASP A 131 34.08 -13.19 27.96
CA ASP A 131 34.80 -12.00 28.35
C ASP A 131 33.77 -11.00 28.96
N PRO A 132 33.82 -10.72 30.27
CA PRO A 132 32.90 -9.76 30.92
C PRO A 132 33.02 -8.35 30.33
N GLY A 133 34.16 -8.03 29.72
CA GLY A 133 34.42 -6.74 29.05
C GLY A 133 33.97 -6.67 27.59
N ALA A 134 33.39 -7.74 27.05
CA ALA A 134 32.92 -7.74 25.66
C ALA A 134 31.54 -7.07 25.52
N SER A 135 31.35 -6.39 24.42
CA SER A 135 30.03 -5.88 24.04
C SER A 135 29.03 -7.02 23.90
N ARG A 136 27.84 -6.82 24.40
CA ARG A 136 26.75 -7.81 24.38
C ARG A 136 25.69 -7.45 23.38
N LEU A 137 25.19 -8.44 22.65
CA LEU A 137 24.03 -8.26 21.77
C LEU A 137 22.74 -8.44 22.59
N MET A 138 21.83 -7.48 22.46
CA MET A 138 20.51 -7.52 23.09
C MET A 138 19.45 -7.61 22.00
N ARG A 139 18.48 -8.51 22.17
CA ARG A 139 17.28 -8.59 21.34
C ARG A 139 16.18 -7.79 21.99
N LEU A 140 15.60 -6.91 21.21
CA LEU A 140 14.41 -6.15 21.57
C LEU A 140 13.25 -6.72 20.76
N THR A 141 12.20 -7.16 21.44
CA THR A 141 10.95 -7.59 20.80
C THR A 141 9.85 -6.67 21.29
N LEU A 142 9.31 -5.88 20.37
CA LEU A 142 8.22 -4.94 20.65
C LEU A 142 6.95 -5.46 20.00
N ALA A 143 5.91 -5.67 20.79
CA ALA A 143 4.57 -5.99 20.33
C ALA A 143 3.67 -4.77 20.57
N VAL A 144 2.90 -4.37 19.56
CA VAL A 144 1.89 -3.30 19.65
C VAL A 144 0.55 -3.88 19.23
N GLN A 145 -0.47 -3.65 20.05
CA GLN A 145 -1.84 -4.12 19.81
C GLN A 145 -2.81 -2.94 19.85
N TRP A 146 -3.83 -2.98 19.03
CA TRP A 146 -4.90 -1.99 19.01
C TRP A 146 -6.28 -2.64 18.81
N GLY A 147 -7.35 -1.88 19.03
CA GLY A 147 -8.70 -2.40 18.96
C GLY A 147 -8.92 -3.58 19.90
N ASP A 148 -9.48 -4.67 19.37
CA ASP A 148 -9.77 -5.89 20.13
C ASP A 148 -8.56 -6.85 20.22
N GLY A 149 -7.39 -6.47 19.70
CA GLY A 149 -6.18 -7.29 19.74
C GLY A 149 -6.22 -8.52 18.83
N GLY A 150 -7.08 -8.52 17.82
CA GLY A 150 -7.17 -9.60 16.85
C GLY A 150 -5.90 -9.73 15.95
N PRO A 151 -5.79 -10.82 15.16
CA PRO A 151 -4.58 -11.09 14.36
C PRO A 151 -4.19 -9.99 13.36
N ARG A 152 -5.15 -9.13 12.97
CA ARG A 152 -4.93 -7.98 12.09
C ARG A 152 -4.73 -6.66 12.84
N GLN A 153 -4.78 -6.69 14.16
CA GLN A 153 -4.70 -5.54 15.05
C GLN A 153 -3.49 -5.66 15.97
N GLN A 154 -2.44 -6.25 15.46
CA GLN A 154 -1.17 -6.41 16.16
C GLN A 154 0.00 -6.23 15.20
N LEU A 155 1.08 -5.65 15.71
CA LEU A 155 2.36 -5.47 15.04
C LEU A 155 3.45 -5.96 15.96
N GLN A 156 4.39 -6.75 15.45
CA GLN A 156 5.57 -7.15 16.17
C GLN A 156 6.82 -6.70 15.42
N LEU A 157 7.70 -6.01 16.10
CA LEU A 157 9.00 -5.60 15.59
C LEU A 157 10.10 -6.23 16.44
N GLN A 158 11.20 -6.61 15.79
CA GLN A 158 12.40 -7.09 16.46
C GLN A 158 13.60 -6.25 16.03
N SER A 159 14.47 -5.95 16.98
CA SER A 159 15.72 -5.24 16.75
C SER A 159 16.83 -5.88 17.55
N LEU A 160 18.05 -5.83 17.04
CA LEU A 160 19.26 -6.23 17.75
C LEU A 160 20.09 -4.97 18.06
N ARG A 161 20.50 -4.83 19.29
CA ARG A 161 21.33 -3.71 19.75
C ARG A 161 22.62 -4.23 20.35
N LEU A 162 23.74 -3.66 19.93
CA LEU A 162 25.02 -3.90 20.57
C LEU A 162 25.16 -2.94 21.74
N VAL A 163 25.36 -3.51 22.94
CA VAL A 163 25.51 -2.75 24.18
C VAL A 163 26.95 -2.90 24.64
N ALA A 164 27.60 -1.76 24.90
CA ALA A 164 28.93 -1.75 25.47
C ALA A 164 28.88 -2.30 26.91
N PRO A 165 29.94 -2.92 27.40
CA PRO A 165 30.02 -3.39 28.78
C PRO A 165 29.86 -2.22 29.76
N ASP A 166 29.12 -2.43 30.86
CA ASP A 166 29.03 -1.43 31.91
C ASP A 166 30.37 -1.35 32.64
N PRO A 167 31.06 -0.20 32.67
CA PRO A 167 32.31 -0.04 33.38
C PRO A 167 32.21 -0.35 34.89
N ARG A 168 31.01 -0.29 35.46
CA ARG A 168 30.73 -0.59 36.85
C ARG A 168 30.68 -2.09 37.16
N GLU A 169 30.21 -2.90 36.20
CA GLU A 169 30.24 -4.36 36.28
C GLU A 169 31.68 -4.89 36.25
N ALA A 170 32.56 -4.27 35.46
CA ALA A 170 33.98 -4.64 35.40
C ALA A 170 34.75 -4.38 36.69
N LEU A 171 34.29 -3.43 37.51
CA LEU A 171 34.92 -3.08 38.81
C LEU A 171 34.37 -3.89 39.99
N SER A 172 33.32 -4.69 39.81
CA SER A 172 32.67 -5.49 40.86
C SER A 172 33.13 -6.95 40.92
N LEU A 173 34.10 -7.35 40.11
CA LEU A 173 34.70 -8.68 40.18
C LEU A 173 35.72 -8.71 41.34
N PRO A 174 35.60 -9.68 42.24
CA PRO A 174 36.47 -9.81 43.41
C PRO A 174 37.92 -10.18 43.05
#